data_7c918eebeba9eff694700e2c89e5a16c
#
_entry.id   7c918eebeba9eff694700e2c89e5a16c
#
_cell.length_a   1.000
_cell.length_b   1.000
_cell.length_c   1.000
_cell.angle_alpha   90.00
_cell.angle_beta   90.00
_cell.angle_gamma   90.00
#
_symmetry.space_group_name_H-M   'P 1'
#
loop_
_entity.id
_entity.type
_entity.pdbx_description
1 polymer ?
#
loop_
_entity_poly.entity_id
_entity_poly.type
_entity_poly.pdbx_seq_one_letter_code
_entity_poly.pdbx_strand_id
1 'polypeptide(L)'
;MLFRSVDVNERALDLVRANAEKMSIDNIKAVTPEMIPDEVRFMTIWSNPPIRVGKNELHGMLQLWLPKLDSECDAWLVVQRNLGSDSLHRWLQSTFPEEFSFVRATTSKGYRVLRARRR
;
A
#
# COMPACT_ATOMS: atom_id res chain seq x y z
N MET A 1 -12.73 10.26 -10.17
CA MET A 1 -11.57 9.44 -9.77
C MET A 1 -12.04 8.05 -9.36
N LEU A 2 -11.39 7.02 -9.82
CA LEU A 2 -11.70 5.64 -9.44
C LEU A 2 -10.74 5.19 -8.34
N PHE A 3 -11.30 4.69 -7.25
CA PHE A 3 -10.55 4.05 -6.18
C PHE A 3 -10.63 2.54 -6.32
N ARG A 4 -9.53 1.86 -6.08
CA ARG A 4 -9.49 0.41 -6.01
C ARG A 4 -9.16 -0.01 -4.58
N SER A 5 -10.06 -0.81 -3.99
CA SER A 5 -9.82 -1.46 -2.70
C SER A 5 -9.37 -2.88 -2.98
N VAL A 6 -8.13 -3.20 -2.62
CA VAL A 6 -7.50 -4.45 -3.01
C VAL A 6 -7.31 -5.34 -1.80
N ASP A 7 -7.76 -6.59 -1.90
CA ASP A 7 -7.55 -7.60 -0.86
C ASP A 7 -7.54 -8.99 -1.50
N VAL A 8 -6.86 -9.91 -0.88
CA VAL A 8 -6.90 -11.34 -1.27
C VAL A 8 -8.09 -12.06 -0.66
N ASN A 9 -8.74 -11.48 0.35
CA ASN A 9 -9.85 -12.07 1.07
C ASN A 9 -11.17 -11.62 0.46
N GLU A 10 -11.91 -12.55 -0.15
CA GLU A 10 -13.20 -12.26 -0.79
C GLU A 10 -14.24 -11.72 0.17
N ARG A 11 -14.21 -12.15 1.44
CA ARG A 11 -15.14 -11.61 2.46
C ARG A 11 -14.90 -10.13 2.71
N ALA A 12 -13.65 -9.72 2.77
CA ALA A 12 -13.30 -8.31 2.93
C ALA A 12 -13.77 -7.49 1.74
N LEU A 13 -13.61 -8.02 0.52
CA LEU A 13 -14.07 -7.34 -0.70
C LEU A 13 -15.60 -7.24 -0.75
N ASP A 14 -16.31 -8.30 -0.35
CA ASP A 14 -17.77 -8.29 -0.29
C ASP A 14 -18.26 -7.23 0.70
N LEU A 15 -17.57 -7.08 1.83
CA LEU A 15 -17.90 -6.06 2.82
C LEU A 15 -17.70 -4.65 2.26
N VAL A 16 -16.62 -4.41 1.52
CA VAL A 16 -16.37 -3.13 0.86
C VAL A 16 -17.49 -2.84 -0.16
N ARG A 17 -17.88 -3.82 -0.96
CA ARG A 17 -18.96 -3.67 -1.94
C ARG A 17 -20.29 -3.33 -1.27
N ALA A 18 -20.62 -4.06 -0.19
CA ALA A 18 -21.85 -3.83 0.56
C ALA A 18 -21.88 -2.43 1.19
N ASN A 19 -20.77 -2.02 1.79
CA ASN A 19 -20.66 -0.70 2.40
C ASN A 19 -20.72 0.42 1.36
N ALA A 20 -20.10 0.26 0.21
CA ALA A 20 -20.13 1.22 -0.88
C ALA A 20 -21.56 1.39 -1.40
N GLU A 21 -22.29 0.29 -1.59
CA GLU A 21 -23.68 0.32 -2.03
C GLU A 21 -24.56 1.03 -0.99
N LYS A 22 -24.40 0.69 0.28
CA LYS A 22 -25.16 1.29 1.38
C LYS A 22 -24.94 2.80 1.47
N MET A 23 -23.73 3.26 1.18
CA MET A 23 -23.35 4.67 1.24
C MET A 23 -23.53 5.40 -0.09
N SER A 24 -24.03 4.72 -1.10
CA SER A 24 -24.21 5.26 -2.46
C SER A 24 -22.92 5.77 -3.08
N ILE A 25 -21.82 5.05 -2.84
CA ILE A 25 -20.52 5.35 -3.42
C ILE A 25 -20.33 4.48 -4.66
N ASP A 26 -20.12 5.10 -5.81
CA ASP A 26 -20.03 4.40 -7.10
C ASP A 26 -18.63 4.41 -7.72
N ASN A 27 -17.65 5.07 -7.08
CA ASN A 27 -16.30 5.20 -7.59
C ASN A 27 -15.29 4.33 -6.85
N ILE A 28 -15.75 3.27 -6.18
CA ILE A 28 -14.90 2.28 -5.52
C ILE A 28 -15.06 0.92 -6.20
N LYS A 29 -13.95 0.31 -6.55
CA LYS A 29 -13.89 -1.03 -7.11
C LYS A 29 -13.14 -1.94 -6.16
N ALA A 30 -13.82 -2.92 -5.58
CA ALA A 30 -13.20 -3.91 -4.71
C ALA A 30 -12.71 -5.09 -5.55
N VAL A 31 -11.42 -5.33 -5.55
CA VAL A 31 -10.79 -6.27 -6.48
C VAL A 31 -9.70 -7.10 -5.79
N THR A 32 -9.46 -8.29 -6.31
CA THR A 32 -8.26 -9.05 -5.97
C THR A 32 -7.06 -8.49 -6.75
N PRO A 33 -5.81 -8.77 -6.31
CA PRO A 33 -4.63 -8.29 -7.04
C PRO A 33 -4.61 -8.69 -8.51
N GLU A 34 -5.09 -9.89 -8.84
CA GLU A 34 -5.09 -10.42 -10.21
C GLU A 34 -6.03 -9.66 -11.15
N MET A 35 -7.00 -8.95 -10.60
CA MET A 35 -7.97 -8.18 -11.38
C MET A 35 -7.44 -6.82 -11.83
N ILE A 36 -6.25 -6.44 -11.39
CA ILE A 36 -5.63 -5.18 -11.79
C ILE A 36 -4.71 -5.43 -12.98
N PRO A 37 -4.97 -4.79 -14.14
CA PRO A 37 -4.09 -4.94 -15.30
C PRO A 37 -2.66 -4.46 -15.02
N ASP A 38 -1.68 -5.09 -15.66
CA ASP A 38 -0.26 -4.78 -15.43
C ASP A 38 0.11 -3.35 -15.84
N GLU A 39 -0.57 -2.78 -16.82
CA GLU A 39 -0.31 -1.42 -17.30
C GLU A 39 -0.86 -0.32 -16.40
N VAL A 40 -1.67 -0.67 -15.41
CA VAL A 40 -2.25 0.33 -14.49
C VAL A 40 -1.16 0.95 -13.63
N ARG A 41 -1.19 2.28 -13.51
CA ARG A 41 -0.34 3.05 -12.61
C ARG A 41 -1.21 3.88 -11.67
N PHE A 42 -0.78 4.01 -10.43
CA PHE A 42 -1.54 4.70 -9.38
C PHE A 42 -0.92 6.05 -9.08
N MET A 43 -1.78 7.04 -8.86
CA MET A 43 -1.35 8.36 -8.38
C MET A 43 -1.09 8.36 -6.88
N THR A 44 -1.76 7.49 -6.15
CA THR A 44 -1.59 7.37 -4.69
C THR A 44 -1.84 5.93 -4.28
N ILE A 45 -1.02 5.44 -3.38
CA ILE A 45 -1.21 4.14 -2.73
C ILE A 45 -1.25 4.37 -1.22
N TRP A 46 -2.26 3.82 -0.57
CA TRP A 46 -2.38 3.80 0.89
C TRP A 46 -2.34 2.35 1.35
N SER A 47 -1.49 2.05 2.32
CA SER A 47 -1.38 0.71 2.85
C SER A 47 -1.06 0.70 4.33
N ASN A 48 -1.70 -0.21 5.03
CA ASN A 48 -1.29 -0.64 6.36
C ASN A 48 -0.77 -2.08 6.17
N PRO A 49 0.51 -2.25 5.80
CA PRO A 49 0.99 -3.56 5.39
C PRO A 49 0.97 -4.55 6.55
N PRO A 50 0.60 -5.82 6.29
CA PRO A 50 0.48 -6.84 7.33
C PRO A 50 1.86 -7.35 7.77
N ILE A 51 2.48 -6.69 8.73
CA ILE A 51 3.82 -7.06 9.21
C ILE A 51 3.85 -8.46 9.83
N ARG A 52 2.70 -8.91 10.38
CA ARG A 52 2.60 -10.21 11.06
C ARG A 52 2.63 -11.42 10.15
N VAL A 53 2.42 -11.25 8.85
CA VAL A 53 2.44 -12.38 7.90
C VAL A 53 3.86 -12.86 7.56
N GLY A 54 4.88 -12.14 8.02
CA GLY A 54 6.28 -12.49 7.76
C GLY A 54 6.95 -11.57 6.77
N LYS A 55 8.28 -11.50 6.87
CA LYS A 55 9.07 -10.57 6.06
C LYS A 55 8.97 -10.84 4.56
N ASN A 56 9.00 -12.12 4.17
CA ASN A 56 9.00 -12.48 2.75
C ASN A 56 7.69 -12.07 2.06
N GLU A 57 6.55 -12.30 2.72
CA GLU A 57 5.26 -11.91 2.17
C GLU A 57 5.10 -10.39 2.12
N LEU A 58 5.53 -9.71 3.18
CA LEU A 58 5.52 -8.26 3.23
C LEU A 58 6.37 -7.66 2.11
N HIS A 59 7.59 -8.14 1.97
CA HIS A 59 8.51 -7.67 0.93
C HIS A 59 7.97 -7.94 -0.47
N GLY A 60 7.42 -9.15 -0.70
CA GLY A 60 6.83 -9.51 -1.99
C GLY A 60 5.65 -8.60 -2.36
N MET A 61 4.81 -8.28 -1.38
CA MET A 61 3.68 -7.37 -1.59
C MET A 61 4.17 -5.97 -1.99
N LEU A 62 5.15 -5.43 -1.29
CA LEU A 62 5.68 -4.11 -1.60
C LEU A 62 6.41 -4.07 -2.94
N GLN A 63 7.12 -5.15 -3.28
CA GLN A 63 7.77 -5.28 -4.59
C GLN A 63 6.76 -5.37 -5.73
N LEU A 64 5.56 -5.89 -5.46
CA LEU A 64 4.48 -5.92 -6.43
C LEU A 64 3.83 -4.55 -6.63
N TRP A 65 3.54 -3.84 -5.53
CA TRP A 65 2.71 -2.65 -5.59
C TRP A 65 3.47 -1.34 -5.80
N LEU A 66 4.64 -1.17 -5.18
CA LEU A 66 5.36 0.10 -5.29
C LEU A 66 5.73 0.45 -6.74
N PRO A 67 6.16 -0.50 -7.59
CA PRO A 67 6.45 -0.17 -8.99
C PRO A 67 5.22 0.26 -9.80
N LYS A 68 4.01 0.03 -9.30
CA LYS A 68 2.78 0.49 -9.95
C LYS A 68 2.44 1.94 -9.63
N LEU A 69 3.22 2.58 -8.79
CA LEU A 69 3.09 4.01 -8.50
C LEU A 69 3.59 4.81 -9.70
N ASP A 70 2.84 5.83 -10.09
CA ASP A 70 3.25 6.70 -11.19
C ASP A 70 4.40 7.64 -10.78
N SER A 71 5.10 8.20 -11.76
CA SER A 71 6.20 9.14 -11.52
C SER A 71 5.75 10.32 -10.67
N GLU A 72 6.60 10.72 -9.74
CA GLU A 72 6.38 11.85 -8.84
C GLU A 72 5.16 11.70 -7.94
N CYS A 73 4.67 10.46 -7.78
CA CYS A 73 3.53 10.14 -6.91
C CYS A 73 3.99 9.43 -5.64
N ASP A 74 3.11 9.40 -4.66
CA ASP A 74 3.44 8.94 -3.32
C ASP A 74 2.64 7.71 -2.91
N ALA A 75 3.31 6.81 -2.20
CA ALA A 75 2.69 5.75 -1.43
C ALA A 75 2.87 6.05 0.06
N TRP A 76 1.83 5.80 0.84
CA TRP A 76 1.82 6.04 2.28
C TRP A 76 1.65 4.72 2.99
N LEU A 77 2.67 4.33 3.79
CA LEU A 77 2.70 3.07 4.50
C LEU A 77 2.60 3.34 6.00
N VAL A 78 1.54 2.82 6.62
CA VAL A 78 1.32 2.94 8.05
C VAL A 78 1.81 1.68 8.73
N VAL A 79 2.84 1.78 9.56
CA VAL A 79 3.44 0.62 10.24
C VAL A 79 3.56 0.86 11.74
N GLN A 80 3.39 -0.21 12.51
CA GLN A 80 3.60 -0.13 13.94
C GLN A 80 5.09 0.04 14.24
N ARG A 81 5.40 1.03 15.08
CA ARG A 81 6.77 1.41 15.38
C ARG A 81 7.59 0.27 15.99
N ASN A 82 6.99 -0.49 16.90
CA ASN A 82 7.66 -1.59 17.60
C ASN A 82 7.59 -2.93 16.90
N LEU A 83 7.00 -2.99 15.69
CA LEU A 83 6.90 -4.22 14.89
C LEU A 83 7.78 -4.17 13.64
N GLY A 84 8.89 -3.43 13.69
CA GLY A 84 9.89 -3.46 12.63
C GLY A 84 9.82 -2.31 11.62
N SER A 85 9.27 -1.15 12.01
CA SER A 85 9.19 -0.01 11.09
C SER A 85 10.56 0.46 10.62
N ASP A 86 11.58 0.46 11.49
CA ASP A 86 12.93 0.88 11.11
C ASP A 86 13.60 -0.14 10.20
N SER A 87 13.38 -1.43 10.46
CA SER A 87 13.88 -2.51 9.61
C SER A 87 13.26 -2.45 8.21
N LEU A 88 11.95 -2.21 8.14
CA LEU A 88 11.25 -2.05 6.87
C LEU A 88 11.79 -0.85 6.09
N HIS A 89 11.98 0.28 6.76
CA HIS A 89 12.50 1.49 6.14
C HIS A 89 13.89 1.23 5.51
N ARG A 90 14.79 0.58 6.25
CA ARG A 90 16.11 0.22 5.73
C ARG A 90 16.03 -0.74 4.55
N TRP A 91 15.14 -1.73 4.62
CA TRP A 91 14.96 -2.67 3.53
C TRP A 91 14.48 -1.97 2.25
N LEU A 92 13.52 -1.06 2.39
CA LEU A 92 13.01 -0.28 1.26
C LEU A 92 14.11 0.55 0.60
N GLN A 93 14.91 1.25 1.41
CA GLN A 93 16.01 2.06 0.91
C GLN A 93 17.07 1.24 0.17
N SER A 94 17.35 0.02 0.64
CA SER A 94 18.34 -0.84 -0.02
C SER A 94 17.77 -1.56 -1.25
N THR A 95 16.46 -1.81 -1.29
CA THR A 95 15.82 -2.53 -2.40
C THR A 95 15.52 -1.60 -3.58
N PHE A 96 15.17 -0.35 -3.30
CA PHE A 96 14.80 0.63 -4.32
C PHE A 96 15.64 1.91 -4.20
N PRO A 97 16.97 1.83 -4.33
CA PRO A 97 17.83 2.98 -4.00
C PRO A 97 17.72 4.15 -4.99
N GLU A 98 17.36 3.89 -6.24
CA GLU A 98 17.35 4.91 -7.31
C GLU A 98 15.95 5.31 -7.73
N GLU A 99 15.00 4.37 -7.71
CA GLU A 99 13.66 4.58 -8.22
C GLU A 99 12.75 5.33 -7.26
N PHE A 100 13.00 5.21 -5.95
CA PHE A 100 12.18 5.78 -4.90
C PHE A 100 13.02 6.51 -3.86
N SER A 101 12.40 7.50 -3.23
CA SER A 101 12.90 8.05 -1.96
C SER A 101 11.92 7.66 -0.86
N PHE A 102 12.46 7.30 0.30
CA PHE A 102 11.66 6.88 1.46
C PHE A 102 11.96 7.79 2.63
N VAL A 103 10.93 8.42 3.18
CA VAL A 103 11.06 9.32 4.31
C VAL A 103 10.05 8.96 5.39
N ARG A 104 10.43 9.24 6.64
CA ARG A 104 9.52 9.16 7.77
C ARG A 104 8.68 10.42 7.77
N ALA A 105 7.41 10.33 7.36
CA ALA A 105 6.53 11.48 7.27
C ALA A 105 6.05 11.93 8.65
N THR A 106 5.67 10.98 9.51
CA THR A 106 5.22 11.28 10.86
C THR A 106 5.32 10.06 11.77
N THR A 107 5.25 10.28 13.07
CA THR A 107 5.16 9.25 14.09
C THR A 107 4.08 9.68 15.08
N SER A 108 3.12 8.83 15.36
CA SER A 108 2.03 9.14 16.27
C SER A 108 1.50 7.87 16.94
N LYS A 109 1.34 7.91 18.26
CA LYS A 109 0.69 6.84 19.05
C LYS A 109 1.21 5.42 18.76
N GLY A 110 2.54 5.28 18.61
CA GLY A 110 3.15 3.98 18.33
C GLY A 110 3.14 3.57 16.87
N TYR A 111 2.61 4.39 15.99
CA TYR A 111 2.63 4.17 14.53
C TYR A 111 3.60 5.13 13.87
N ARG A 112 4.15 4.68 12.77
CA ARG A 112 5.01 5.48 11.90
C ARG A 112 4.44 5.46 10.50
N VAL A 113 4.37 6.63 9.86
CA VAL A 113 3.97 6.74 8.46
C VAL A 113 5.23 6.94 7.63
N LEU A 114 5.46 6.02 6.71
CA LEU A 114 6.54 6.11 5.74
C LEU A 114 5.97 6.60 4.42
N ARG A 115 6.61 7.58 3.80
CA ARG A 115 6.27 8.02 2.46
C ARG A 115 7.28 7.48 1.47
N ALA A 116 6.79 6.73 0.48
CA ALA A 116 7.58 6.29 -0.66
C ALA A 116 7.21 7.18 -1.84
N ARG A 117 8.17 7.93 -2.35
CA ARG A 117 7.95 8.78 -3.52
C ARG A 117 8.70 8.22 -4.71
N ARG A 118 7.98 7.98 -5.81
CA ARG A 118 8.61 7.57 -7.05
C ARG A 118 9.21 8.78 -7.75
N ARG A 119 10.46 8.64 -8.12
CA ARG A 119 11.19 9.68 -8.84
C ARG A 119 10.83 9.75 -10.32
#